data_0904d2b52bddf65c247b61db40328d5a
#
_entry.id   0904d2b52bddf65c247b61db40328d5a
#
_cell.length_a   1.000
_cell.length_b   1.000
_cell.length_c   1.000
_cell.angle_alpha   90.00
_cell.angle_beta   90.00
_cell.angle_gamma   90.00
#
_symmetry.space_group_name_H-M   'P 1'
#
loop_
_entity.id
_entity.type
_entity.pdbx_description
1 polymer ?
#
loop_
_entity_poly.entity_id
_entity_poly.type
_entity_poly.pdbx_seq_one_letter_code
_entity_poly.pdbx_strand_id
1 'polypeptide(L)'
;MMNWLLLFIPAAVGLELLAPERYLLIFIASSLSILPLAWWMGRATEELAERLGEAIGGLLNATFGNAAELIIALTALHAGLHDVVKASIAGSIIGNILLVLGAAMLAGGLRHPEQHFNPAGARSQATMLTLAAIALVLPATFQAAANTKTEGLNRLSVSISVVLLVAYLLNLVYALITHPALFAGSYVPEKGKANISVRRASAVLAATTAGIAWMSEIMVKAIEPTVHELGLSNLFVGVFMVAVMGNAAEHATAITAARKDRMDLSLSIAIGSSVQVALLVTPVLVLSSLIFGPRPMDLAFPVGLVVTILLSVLITGQIAGDGRSDWLKGAQLLVVYLVLALAFFFLPGSSP
;
A
#
# COMPACT_ATOMS: atom_id res chain seq x y z
N MET A 1 -1.57 4.93 -21.76
CA MET A 1 -1.48 3.51 -22.13
C MET A 1 -2.52 2.61 -21.44
N MET A 2 -2.96 2.92 -20.24
CA MET A 2 -3.90 2.04 -19.48
C MET A 2 -5.39 2.35 -19.68
N ASN A 3 -5.76 3.31 -20.54
CA ASN A 3 -7.17 3.73 -20.68
C ASN A 3 -8.13 2.62 -21.20
N TRP A 4 -7.60 1.61 -21.87
CA TRP A 4 -8.41 0.46 -22.30
C TRP A 4 -8.93 -0.38 -21.13
N LEU A 5 -8.24 -0.32 -19.95
CA LEU A 5 -8.71 -0.97 -18.72
C LEU A 5 -9.98 -0.31 -18.15
N LEU A 6 -10.31 0.93 -18.55
CA LEU A 6 -11.59 1.55 -18.17
C LEU A 6 -12.80 0.78 -18.71
N LEU A 7 -12.62 -0.05 -19.74
CA LEU A 7 -13.66 -0.96 -20.25
C LEU A 7 -14.07 -2.02 -19.22
N PHE A 8 -13.23 -2.29 -18.22
CA PHE A 8 -13.58 -3.20 -17.13
C PHE A 8 -14.57 -2.60 -16.14
N ILE A 9 -14.77 -1.28 -16.11
CA ILE A 9 -15.84 -0.64 -15.31
C ILE A 9 -17.21 -1.14 -15.75
N PRO A 10 -17.65 -0.92 -17.02
CA PRO A 10 -18.93 -1.44 -17.47
C PRO A 10 -18.97 -2.99 -17.47
N ALA A 11 -17.82 -3.66 -17.64
CA ALA A 11 -17.77 -5.13 -17.57
C ALA A 11 -18.03 -5.63 -16.14
N ALA A 12 -17.45 -5.02 -15.10
CA ALA A 12 -17.68 -5.37 -13.70
C ALA A 12 -19.15 -5.13 -13.30
N VAL A 13 -19.70 -3.97 -13.66
CA VAL A 13 -21.11 -3.63 -13.41
C VAL A 13 -22.02 -4.59 -14.17
N GLY A 14 -21.73 -4.87 -15.43
CA GLY A 14 -22.52 -5.81 -16.24
C GLY A 14 -22.51 -7.23 -15.66
N LEU A 15 -21.35 -7.71 -15.18
CA LEU A 15 -21.25 -9.00 -14.51
C LEU A 15 -22.02 -9.02 -13.19
N GLU A 16 -21.91 -7.98 -12.34
CA GLU A 16 -22.66 -7.90 -11.08
C GLU A 16 -24.17 -7.96 -11.31
N LEU A 17 -24.68 -7.34 -12.40
CA LEU A 17 -26.13 -7.28 -12.69
C LEU A 17 -26.66 -8.51 -13.44
N LEU A 18 -25.87 -9.07 -14.37
CA LEU A 18 -26.33 -10.11 -15.32
C LEU A 18 -25.89 -11.52 -14.94
N ALA A 19 -24.80 -11.64 -14.17
CA ALA A 19 -24.21 -12.92 -13.77
C ALA A 19 -23.60 -12.83 -12.36
N PRO A 20 -24.40 -12.51 -11.33
CA PRO A 20 -23.91 -12.25 -9.96
C PRO A 20 -23.21 -13.48 -9.33
N GLU A 21 -23.43 -14.68 -9.83
CA GLU A 21 -22.77 -15.92 -9.39
C GLU A 21 -21.33 -16.08 -9.93
N ARG A 22 -20.89 -15.25 -10.87
CA ARG A 22 -19.55 -15.29 -11.46
C ARG A 22 -18.55 -14.49 -10.61
N TYR A 23 -18.42 -14.84 -9.32
CA TYR A 23 -17.64 -14.07 -8.34
C TYR A 23 -16.20 -13.82 -8.74
N LEU A 24 -15.48 -14.83 -9.26
CA LEU A 24 -14.11 -14.69 -9.72
C LEU A 24 -13.98 -13.67 -10.86
N LEU A 25 -14.91 -13.69 -11.84
CA LEU A 25 -14.90 -12.73 -12.94
C LEU A 25 -15.23 -11.31 -12.47
N ILE A 26 -16.17 -11.17 -11.54
CA ILE A 26 -16.53 -9.89 -10.90
C ILE A 26 -15.31 -9.34 -10.15
N PHE A 27 -14.64 -10.17 -9.33
CA PHE A 27 -13.44 -9.80 -8.61
C PHE A 27 -12.32 -9.33 -9.55
N ILE A 28 -12.04 -10.07 -10.62
CA ILE A 28 -11.01 -9.71 -11.60
C ILE A 28 -11.39 -8.42 -12.34
N ALA A 29 -12.61 -8.30 -12.83
CA ALA A 29 -13.03 -7.14 -13.61
C ALA A 29 -13.04 -5.87 -12.76
N SER A 30 -13.57 -5.91 -11.53
CA SER A 30 -13.54 -4.77 -10.61
C SER A 30 -12.13 -4.39 -10.20
N SER A 31 -11.26 -5.36 -9.91
CA SER A 31 -9.84 -5.13 -9.62
C SER A 31 -9.11 -4.46 -10.79
N LEU A 32 -9.29 -4.95 -12.02
CA LEU A 32 -8.67 -4.35 -13.20
C LEU A 32 -9.19 -2.96 -13.52
N SER A 33 -10.42 -2.63 -13.14
CA SER A 33 -11.00 -1.29 -13.30
C SER A 33 -10.40 -0.26 -12.35
N ILE A 34 -9.97 -0.68 -11.15
CA ILE A 34 -9.35 0.19 -10.15
C ILE A 34 -7.99 0.71 -10.65
N LEU A 35 -7.22 -0.07 -11.40
CA LEU A 35 -5.88 0.30 -11.86
C LEU A 35 -5.85 1.64 -12.64
N PRO A 36 -6.63 1.84 -13.71
CA PRO A 36 -6.65 3.11 -14.42
C PRO A 36 -7.24 4.24 -13.59
N LEU A 37 -8.19 3.97 -12.70
CA LEU A 37 -8.77 4.98 -11.83
C LEU A 37 -7.72 5.48 -10.81
N ALA A 38 -6.95 4.58 -10.18
CA ALA A 38 -5.86 4.93 -9.28
C ALA A 38 -4.76 5.72 -10.00
N TRP A 39 -4.41 5.34 -11.24
CA TRP A 39 -3.46 6.09 -12.05
C TRP A 39 -3.93 7.52 -12.36
N TRP A 40 -5.19 7.70 -12.76
CA TRP A 40 -5.78 9.02 -12.99
C TRP A 40 -5.88 9.84 -11.71
N MET A 41 -6.18 9.21 -10.58
CA MET A 41 -6.19 9.85 -9.26
C MET A 41 -4.80 10.38 -8.89
N GLY A 42 -3.76 9.56 -9.04
CA GLY A 42 -2.37 9.98 -8.80
C GLY A 42 -1.97 11.16 -9.68
N ARG A 43 -2.26 11.11 -10.99
CA ARG A 43 -2.00 12.24 -11.89
C ARG A 43 -2.73 13.52 -11.50
N ALA A 44 -4.00 13.42 -11.14
CA ALA A 44 -4.76 14.60 -10.70
C ALA A 44 -4.18 15.19 -9.41
N THR A 45 -3.70 14.34 -8.51
CA THR A 45 -3.01 14.76 -7.28
C THR A 45 -1.70 15.47 -7.59
N GLU A 46 -0.86 14.93 -8.48
CA GLU A 46 0.39 15.56 -8.93
C GLU A 46 0.15 16.94 -9.55
N GLU A 47 -0.83 17.04 -10.45
CA GLU A 47 -1.18 18.31 -11.11
C GLU A 47 -1.68 19.39 -10.12
N LEU A 48 -2.42 18.96 -9.08
CA LEU A 48 -2.82 19.85 -7.98
C LEU A 48 -1.61 20.25 -7.13
N ALA A 49 -0.72 19.29 -6.82
CA ALA A 49 0.48 19.51 -6.03
C ALA A 49 1.41 20.54 -6.69
N GLU A 50 1.64 20.45 -8.01
CA GLU A 50 2.47 21.40 -8.76
C GLU A 50 1.94 22.85 -8.69
N ARG A 51 0.61 23.03 -8.60
CA ARG A 51 -0.01 24.36 -8.58
C ARG A 51 -0.15 24.96 -7.19
N LEU A 52 -0.28 24.13 -6.16
CA LEU A 52 -0.50 24.58 -4.79
C LEU A 52 0.81 24.80 -4.01
N GLY A 53 1.96 24.46 -4.63
CA GLY A 53 3.29 24.66 -4.06
C GLY A 53 3.79 23.46 -3.27
N GLU A 54 5.09 23.45 -2.96
CA GLU A 54 5.82 22.29 -2.45
C GLU A 54 5.24 21.71 -1.14
N ALA A 55 4.88 22.56 -0.18
CA ALA A 55 4.36 22.09 1.11
C ALA A 55 2.96 21.45 0.98
N ILE A 56 2.04 22.13 0.28
CA ILE A 56 0.68 21.61 0.07
C ILE A 56 0.73 20.42 -0.89
N GLY A 57 1.56 20.48 -1.91
CA GLY A 57 1.79 19.38 -2.85
C GLY A 57 2.33 18.13 -2.19
N GLY A 58 3.31 18.26 -1.29
CA GLY A 58 3.82 17.17 -0.48
C GLY A 58 2.73 16.55 0.41
N LEU A 59 1.89 17.37 1.05
CA LEU A 59 0.79 16.91 1.87
C LEU A 59 -0.30 16.19 1.04
N LEU A 60 -0.64 16.72 -0.13
CA LEU A 60 -1.58 16.09 -1.06
C LEU A 60 -1.07 14.72 -1.52
N ASN A 61 0.20 14.63 -1.92
CA ASN A 61 0.80 13.36 -2.32
C ASN A 61 0.87 12.37 -1.16
N ALA A 62 1.23 12.83 0.04
CA ALA A 62 1.24 12.02 1.24
C ALA A 62 -0.15 11.48 1.64
N THR A 63 -1.23 12.20 1.27
CA THR A 63 -2.61 11.81 1.62
C THR A 63 -3.25 10.98 0.50
N PHE A 64 -3.10 11.40 -0.75
CA PHE A 64 -3.75 10.77 -1.90
C PHE A 64 -2.90 9.70 -2.58
N GLY A 65 -1.60 9.59 -2.25
CA GLY A 65 -0.75 8.53 -2.76
C GLY A 65 -1.32 7.14 -2.46
N ASN A 66 -1.76 6.92 -1.22
CA ASN A 66 -2.37 5.64 -0.79
C ASN A 66 -3.91 5.72 -0.67
N ALA A 67 -4.56 6.65 -1.35
CA ALA A 67 -6.01 6.82 -1.21
C ALA A 67 -6.79 5.63 -1.80
N ALA A 68 -6.29 5.00 -2.86
CA ALA A 68 -6.93 3.80 -3.42
C ALA A 68 -6.95 2.66 -2.41
N GLU A 69 -5.81 2.37 -1.75
CA GLU A 69 -5.71 1.36 -0.69
C GLU A 69 -6.62 1.70 0.49
N LEU A 70 -6.61 2.95 0.91
CA LEU A 70 -7.46 3.40 2.01
C LEU A 70 -8.95 3.19 1.69
N ILE A 71 -9.39 3.54 0.49
CA ILE A 71 -10.79 3.37 0.05
C ILE A 71 -11.16 1.88 0.01
N ILE A 72 -10.31 1.04 -0.61
CA ILE A 72 -10.52 -0.41 -0.66
C ILE A 72 -10.61 -0.99 0.75
N ALA A 73 -9.67 -0.63 1.62
CA ALA A 73 -9.62 -1.11 3.00
C ALA A 73 -10.81 -0.61 3.84
N LEU A 74 -11.27 0.64 3.67
CA LEU A 74 -12.47 1.17 4.33
C LEU A 74 -13.73 0.44 3.87
N THR A 75 -13.83 0.12 2.58
CA THR A 75 -14.94 -0.65 2.03
C THR A 75 -14.98 -2.08 2.60
N ALA A 76 -13.82 -2.74 2.65
CA ALA A 76 -13.68 -4.07 3.25
C ALA A 76 -13.95 -4.05 4.77
N LEU A 77 -13.50 -3.01 5.48
CA LEU A 77 -13.78 -2.78 6.89
C LEU A 77 -15.28 -2.62 7.16
N HIS A 78 -15.96 -1.84 6.33
CA HIS A 78 -17.42 -1.66 6.40
C HIS A 78 -18.17 -2.98 6.18
N ALA A 79 -17.68 -3.82 5.27
CA ALA A 79 -18.21 -5.17 5.03
C ALA A 79 -17.86 -6.19 6.15
N GLY A 80 -17.06 -5.80 7.15
CA GLY A 80 -16.66 -6.67 8.26
C GLY A 80 -15.48 -7.60 7.97
N LEU A 81 -14.83 -7.46 6.82
CA LEU A 81 -13.71 -8.31 6.37
C LEU A 81 -12.38 -7.90 7.03
N HIS A 82 -12.35 -7.91 8.38
CA HIS A 82 -11.17 -7.45 9.16
C HIS A 82 -9.89 -8.20 8.81
N ASP A 83 -9.98 -9.52 8.57
CA ASP A 83 -8.83 -10.34 8.22
C ASP A 83 -8.26 -9.99 6.84
N VAL A 84 -9.13 -9.68 5.87
CA VAL A 84 -8.74 -9.18 4.55
C VAL A 84 -8.08 -7.80 4.67
N VAL A 85 -8.63 -6.91 5.50
CA VAL A 85 -8.06 -5.58 5.75
C VAL A 85 -6.66 -5.70 6.36
N LYS A 86 -6.49 -6.48 7.43
CA LYS A 86 -5.16 -6.73 8.04
C LYS A 86 -4.20 -7.37 7.05
N ALA A 87 -4.68 -8.35 6.27
CA ALA A 87 -3.87 -8.99 5.24
C ALA A 87 -3.46 -8.02 4.14
N SER A 88 -4.35 -7.14 3.67
CA SER A 88 -4.02 -6.15 2.65
C SER A 88 -3.02 -5.09 3.13
N ILE A 89 -3.13 -4.62 4.39
CA ILE A 89 -2.14 -3.74 5.02
C ILE A 89 -0.76 -4.41 5.03
N ALA A 90 -0.68 -5.65 5.56
CA ALA A 90 0.57 -6.39 5.57
C ALA A 90 1.10 -6.64 4.16
N GLY A 91 0.23 -6.99 3.22
CA GLY A 91 0.54 -7.21 1.81
C GLY A 91 1.06 -5.95 1.12
N SER A 92 0.50 -4.78 1.38
CA SER A 92 0.99 -3.50 0.86
C SER A 92 2.41 -3.20 1.37
N ILE A 93 2.68 -3.40 2.67
CA ILE A 93 4.02 -3.23 3.24
C ILE A 93 5.00 -4.22 2.59
N ILE A 94 4.70 -5.51 2.65
CA ILE A 94 5.57 -6.59 2.14
C ILE A 94 5.75 -6.47 0.62
N GLY A 95 4.67 -6.22 -0.11
CA GLY A 95 4.67 -6.04 -1.56
C GLY A 95 5.56 -4.89 -1.99
N ASN A 96 5.44 -3.74 -1.35
CA ASN A 96 6.26 -2.57 -1.70
C ASN A 96 7.75 -2.80 -1.43
N ILE A 97 8.13 -3.37 -0.29
CA ILE A 97 9.54 -3.52 0.10
C ILE A 97 10.22 -4.79 -0.43
N LEU A 98 9.46 -5.81 -0.85
CA LEU A 98 10.03 -7.03 -1.44
C LEU A 98 9.75 -7.14 -2.93
N LEU A 99 8.48 -7.06 -3.36
CA LEU A 99 8.12 -7.23 -4.76
C LEU A 99 8.52 -6.02 -5.59
N VAL A 100 8.09 -4.82 -5.18
CA VAL A 100 8.30 -3.60 -5.97
C VAL A 100 9.75 -3.16 -5.95
N LEU A 101 10.33 -3.05 -4.76
CA LEU A 101 11.74 -2.70 -4.62
C LEU A 101 12.64 -3.75 -5.28
N GLY A 102 12.33 -5.04 -5.10
CA GLY A 102 13.05 -6.13 -5.75
C GLY A 102 12.96 -6.07 -7.28
N ALA A 103 11.76 -5.87 -7.84
CA ALA A 103 11.56 -5.72 -9.27
C ALA A 103 12.23 -4.45 -9.82
N ALA A 104 12.21 -3.35 -9.08
CA ALA A 104 12.88 -2.11 -9.44
C ALA A 104 14.40 -2.27 -9.48
N MET A 105 15.00 -2.84 -8.42
CA MET A 105 16.44 -3.13 -8.36
C MET A 105 16.88 -4.11 -9.45
N LEU A 106 16.09 -5.15 -9.71
CA LEU A 106 16.37 -6.09 -10.79
C LEU A 106 16.31 -5.40 -12.16
N ALA A 107 15.21 -4.68 -12.45
CA ALA A 107 15.00 -4.01 -13.73
C ALA A 107 16.00 -2.86 -13.98
N GLY A 108 16.42 -2.16 -12.92
CA GLY A 108 17.46 -1.14 -12.97
C GLY A 108 18.85 -1.76 -13.14
N GLY A 109 19.19 -2.77 -12.32
CA GLY A 109 20.47 -3.45 -12.32
C GLY A 109 20.78 -4.26 -13.59
N LEU A 110 19.76 -4.69 -14.34
CA LEU A 110 19.93 -5.29 -15.68
C LEU A 110 20.34 -4.25 -16.74
N ARG A 111 20.16 -2.94 -16.47
CA ARG A 111 20.55 -1.84 -17.38
C ARG A 111 21.79 -1.10 -16.93
N HIS A 112 21.96 -0.98 -15.62
CA HIS A 112 23.02 -0.26 -14.95
C HIS A 112 23.68 -1.21 -13.96
N PRO A 113 24.97 -1.61 -14.17
CA PRO A 113 25.63 -2.62 -13.33
C PRO A 113 25.55 -2.32 -11.82
N GLU A 114 25.62 -1.05 -11.47
CA GLU A 114 25.45 -0.54 -10.10
C GLU A 114 24.71 0.79 -10.16
N GLN A 115 23.72 0.98 -9.27
CA GLN A 115 23.00 2.23 -9.10
C GLN A 115 23.21 2.76 -7.69
N HIS A 116 23.30 4.08 -7.55
CA HIS A 116 23.54 4.73 -6.27
C HIS A 116 22.26 5.44 -5.78
N PHE A 117 22.12 5.54 -4.47
CA PHE A 117 21.07 6.30 -3.81
C PHE A 117 21.58 6.91 -2.50
N ASN A 118 20.88 7.92 -1.97
CA ASN A 118 21.20 8.58 -0.72
C ASN A 118 20.95 7.65 0.48
N PRO A 119 22.01 7.10 1.13
CA PRO A 119 21.82 6.16 2.24
C PRO A 119 21.22 6.83 3.48
N ALA A 120 21.40 8.16 3.66
CA ALA A 120 20.85 8.87 4.81
C ALA A 120 19.32 8.97 4.73
N GLY A 121 18.79 9.33 3.55
CA GLY A 121 17.35 9.35 3.30
C GLY A 121 16.71 7.96 3.39
N ALA A 122 17.34 6.97 2.75
CA ALA A 122 16.88 5.59 2.76
C ALA A 122 16.86 4.99 4.18
N ARG A 123 17.89 5.23 4.99
CA ARG A 123 17.95 4.79 6.40
C ARG A 123 16.89 5.47 7.26
N SER A 124 16.63 6.78 7.04
CA SER A 124 15.58 7.49 7.77
C SER A 124 14.21 6.83 7.54
N GLN A 125 13.87 6.53 6.29
CA GLN A 125 12.62 5.84 5.94
C GLN A 125 12.59 4.40 6.50
N ALA A 126 13.69 3.65 6.41
CA ALA A 126 13.79 2.30 6.97
C ALA A 126 13.64 2.29 8.50
N THR A 127 14.14 3.32 9.20
CA THR A 127 13.95 3.49 10.65
C THR A 127 12.48 3.73 10.99
N MET A 128 11.79 4.58 10.23
CA MET A 128 10.35 4.80 10.39
C MET A 128 9.55 3.52 10.15
N LEU A 129 9.93 2.73 9.14
CA LEU A 129 9.29 1.44 8.87
C LEU A 129 9.55 0.43 10.00
N THR A 130 10.75 0.44 10.59
CA THR A 130 11.08 -0.40 11.77
C THR A 130 10.24 -0.01 12.99
N LEU A 131 10.08 1.29 13.25
CA LEU A 131 9.18 1.79 14.30
C LEU A 131 7.75 1.31 14.08
N ALA A 132 7.25 1.42 12.85
CA ALA A 132 5.93 0.94 12.48
C ALA A 132 5.80 -0.58 12.69
N ALA A 133 6.77 -1.37 12.27
CA ALA A 133 6.78 -2.81 12.46
C ALA A 133 6.71 -3.19 13.93
N ILE A 134 7.49 -2.53 14.80
CA ILE A 134 7.42 -2.73 16.26
C ILE A 134 6.01 -2.44 16.78
N ALA A 135 5.40 -1.33 16.35
CA ALA A 135 4.06 -0.95 16.79
C ALA A 135 2.97 -1.92 16.33
N LEU A 136 3.13 -2.55 15.16
CA LEU A 136 2.19 -3.57 14.65
C LEU A 136 2.40 -4.95 15.31
N VAL A 137 3.61 -5.25 15.79
CA VAL A 137 3.95 -6.51 16.46
C VAL A 137 3.41 -6.54 17.89
N LEU A 138 3.53 -5.43 18.61
CA LEU A 138 3.20 -5.37 20.05
C LEU A 138 1.75 -5.78 20.38
N PRO A 139 0.69 -5.36 19.67
CA PRO A 139 -0.66 -5.80 19.95
C PRO A 139 -0.86 -7.32 19.82
N ALA A 140 -0.22 -7.94 18.83
CA ALA A 140 -0.30 -9.39 18.63
C ALA A 140 0.38 -10.15 19.80
N THR A 141 1.54 -9.68 20.25
CA THR A 141 2.24 -10.27 21.42
C THR A 141 1.48 -10.02 22.71
N PHE A 142 0.89 -8.84 22.88
CA PHE A 142 0.04 -8.52 24.01
C PHE A 142 -1.19 -9.43 24.08
N GLN A 143 -1.87 -9.66 22.96
CA GLN A 143 -3.00 -10.59 22.86
C GLN A 143 -2.60 -12.00 23.29
N ALA A 144 -1.45 -12.49 22.79
CA ALA A 144 -0.95 -13.83 23.11
C ALA A 144 -0.52 -13.99 24.59
N ALA A 145 0.10 -12.95 25.17
CA ALA A 145 0.64 -13.02 26.53
C ALA A 145 -0.41 -12.78 27.65
N ALA A 146 -1.37 -11.90 27.40
CA ALA A 146 -2.24 -11.42 28.46
C ALA A 146 -3.57 -12.18 28.59
N ASN A 147 -3.88 -13.09 27.68
CA ASN A 147 -5.21 -13.77 27.60
C ASN A 147 -6.37 -12.78 27.78
N THR A 148 -6.18 -11.54 27.29
CA THR A 148 -6.95 -10.35 27.67
C THR A 148 -8.27 -10.29 26.93
N LYS A 149 -9.25 -9.71 27.63
CA LYS A 149 -10.54 -9.34 27.07
C LYS A 149 -10.35 -8.41 25.87
N THR A 150 -11.17 -8.54 24.85
CA THR A 150 -11.22 -7.75 23.62
C THR A 150 -11.13 -6.23 23.86
N GLU A 151 -11.70 -5.73 24.98
CA GLU A 151 -11.70 -4.32 25.31
C GLU A 151 -10.29 -3.74 25.59
N GLY A 152 -9.43 -4.48 26.30
CA GLY A 152 -8.05 -4.05 26.57
C GLY A 152 -7.22 -3.95 25.27
N LEU A 153 -7.40 -4.89 24.35
CA LEU A 153 -6.74 -4.89 23.05
C LEU A 153 -7.21 -3.72 22.18
N ASN A 154 -8.51 -3.42 22.18
CA ASN A 154 -9.05 -2.29 21.41
C ASN A 154 -8.52 -0.94 21.94
N ARG A 155 -8.48 -0.75 23.25
CA ARG A 155 -7.89 0.46 23.87
C ARG A 155 -6.40 0.61 23.53
N LEU A 156 -5.64 -0.48 23.58
CA LEU A 156 -4.23 -0.50 23.19
C LEU A 156 -4.07 -0.12 21.71
N SER A 157 -4.87 -0.73 20.83
CA SER A 157 -4.85 -0.47 19.40
C SER A 157 -5.15 0.99 19.06
N VAL A 158 -6.15 1.58 19.70
CA VAL A 158 -6.47 3.01 19.55
C VAL A 158 -5.31 3.89 20.03
N SER A 159 -4.73 3.58 21.20
CA SER A 159 -3.61 4.36 21.74
C SER A 159 -2.38 4.29 20.82
N ILE A 160 -2.03 3.10 20.33
CA ILE A 160 -0.93 2.93 19.36
C ILE A 160 -1.24 3.68 18.07
N SER A 161 -2.47 3.63 17.56
CA SER A 161 -2.88 4.36 16.36
C SER A 161 -2.68 5.86 16.48
N VAL A 162 -3.00 6.45 17.62
CA VAL A 162 -2.75 7.88 17.88
C VAL A 162 -1.24 8.17 17.88
N VAL A 163 -0.43 7.33 18.53
CA VAL A 163 1.03 7.49 18.56
C VAL A 163 1.63 7.38 17.15
N LEU A 164 1.15 6.44 16.33
CA LEU A 164 1.62 6.27 14.95
C LEU A 164 1.25 7.48 14.08
N LEU A 165 0.05 8.05 14.22
CA LEU A 165 -0.32 9.29 13.52
C LEU A 165 0.55 10.47 13.93
N VAL A 166 0.86 10.61 15.22
CA VAL A 166 1.79 11.65 15.68
C VAL A 166 3.18 11.43 15.09
N ALA A 167 3.68 10.19 15.09
CA ALA A 167 4.97 9.86 14.46
C ALA A 167 4.96 10.18 12.95
N TYR A 168 3.85 9.90 12.26
CA TYR A 168 3.69 10.26 10.85
C TYR A 168 3.73 11.77 10.62
N LEU A 169 3.01 12.55 11.43
CA LEU A 169 3.03 14.02 11.35
C LEU A 169 4.44 14.58 11.59
N LEU A 170 5.16 14.04 12.59
CA LEU A 170 6.55 14.42 12.84
C LEU A 170 7.45 14.07 11.65
N ASN A 171 7.25 12.91 11.01
CA ASN A 171 7.96 12.54 9.80
C ASN A 171 7.68 13.49 8.63
N LEU A 172 6.42 13.94 8.45
CA LEU A 172 6.07 14.93 7.43
C LEU A 172 6.77 16.28 7.69
N VAL A 173 6.76 16.77 8.94
CA VAL A 173 7.48 17.98 9.32
C VAL A 173 8.98 17.83 9.04
N TYR A 174 9.56 16.69 9.37
CA TYR A 174 10.95 16.39 9.11
C TYR A 174 11.27 16.38 7.62
N ALA A 175 10.49 15.66 6.83
CA ALA A 175 10.75 15.49 5.41
C ALA A 175 10.43 16.71 4.55
N LEU A 176 9.36 17.47 4.88
CA LEU A 176 8.90 18.57 4.05
C LEU A 176 9.41 19.95 4.50
N ILE A 177 9.73 20.12 5.80
CA ILE A 177 10.03 21.45 6.38
C ILE A 177 11.49 21.52 6.84
N THR A 178 11.94 20.56 7.67
CA THR A 178 13.25 20.71 8.34
C THR A 178 14.41 20.12 7.56
N HIS A 179 14.20 19.03 6.81
CA HIS A 179 15.26 18.30 6.09
C HIS A 179 14.84 17.92 4.65
N PRO A 180 14.25 18.83 3.85
CA PRO A 180 13.77 18.49 2.51
C PRO A 180 14.89 18.00 1.59
N ALA A 181 16.14 18.46 1.80
CA ALA A 181 17.28 18.06 0.99
C ALA A 181 17.59 16.56 1.05
N LEU A 182 17.25 15.87 2.15
CA LEU A 182 17.46 14.42 2.27
C LEU A 182 16.49 13.63 1.37
N PHE A 183 15.37 14.24 1.01
CA PHE A 183 14.29 13.65 0.22
C PHE A 183 14.12 14.28 -1.15
N ALA A 184 14.92 15.29 -1.50
CA ALA A 184 14.85 16.06 -2.74
C ALA A 184 15.05 15.21 -4.01
N GLY A 185 15.77 14.08 -3.91
CA GLY A 185 15.88 13.09 -5.00
C GLY A 185 14.57 12.37 -5.32
N SER A 186 13.62 12.40 -4.41
CA SER A 186 12.35 11.68 -4.51
C SER A 186 11.29 12.40 -5.34
N TYR A 187 11.35 13.73 -5.38
CA TYR A 187 10.39 14.56 -6.09
C TYR A 187 11.13 15.64 -6.88
N VAL A 188 11.39 15.40 -8.15
CA VAL A 188 11.69 16.46 -9.12
C VAL A 188 10.42 16.67 -9.92
N PRO A 189 9.67 17.77 -9.69
CA PRO A 189 8.61 18.17 -10.59
C PRO A 189 9.22 18.30 -11.99
N GLU A 190 8.72 17.56 -12.98
CA GLU A 190 9.00 17.90 -14.37
C GLU A 190 8.46 19.31 -14.58
N LYS A 191 9.35 20.31 -14.46
CA LYS A 191 9.01 21.71 -14.73
C LYS A 191 8.51 21.83 -16.16
N GLY A 192 7.21 21.98 -16.27
CA GLY A 192 6.57 22.35 -17.52
C GLY A 192 5.62 21.31 -18.05
N LYS A 193 4.39 21.44 -17.66
CA LYS A 193 3.14 21.20 -18.39
C LYS A 193 1.99 20.92 -17.42
N ALA A 194 1.81 21.74 -16.38
CA ALA A 194 0.48 21.80 -15.76
C ALA A 194 -0.49 22.41 -16.79
N ASN A 195 -0.95 21.58 -17.73
CA ASN A 195 -1.87 21.98 -18.80
C ASN A 195 -3.33 21.97 -18.36
N ILE A 196 -3.62 21.51 -17.13
CA ILE A 196 -4.99 21.32 -16.64
C ILE A 196 -5.27 22.34 -15.54
N SER A 197 -6.43 22.97 -15.57
CA SER A 197 -6.84 23.92 -14.53
C SER A 197 -7.09 23.19 -13.20
N VAL A 198 -6.87 23.87 -12.05
CA VAL A 198 -7.16 23.33 -10.70
C VAL A 198 -8.57 22.73 -10.64
N ARG A 199 -9.57 23.42 -11.22
CA ARG A 199 -10.96 22.93 -11.26
C ARG A 199 -11.09 21.58 -11.98
N ARG A 200 -10.38 21.39 -13.08
CA ARG A 200 -10.40 20.15 -13.84
C ARG A 200 -9.66 19.04 -13.09
N ALA A 201 -8.50 19.32 -12.51
CA ALA A 201 -7.75 18.36 -11.69
C ALA A 201 -8.57 17.90 -10.47
N SER A 202 -9.21 18.84 -9.76
CA SER A 202 -10.11 18.51 -8.64
C SER A 202 -11.33 17.70 -9.08
N ALA A 203 -11.90 17.99 -10.24
CA ALA A 203 -13.03 17.21 -10.77
C ALA A 203 -12.61 15.78 -11.14
N VAL A 204 -11.42 15.60 -11.74
CA VAL A 204 -10.86 14.28 -12.04
C VAL A 204 -10.57 13.52 -10.75
N LEU A 205 -9.97 14.17 -9.74
CA LEU A 205 -9.70 13.58 -8.44
C LEU A 205 -10.99 13.09 -7.77
N ALA A 206 -12.03 13.92 -7.74
CA ALA A 206 -13.32 13.55 -7.17
C ALA A 206 -14.00 12.39 -7.93
N ALA A 207 -13.99 12.44 -9.27
CA ALA A 207 -14.59 11.40 -10.11
C ALA A 207 -13.87 10.05 -9.96
N THR A 208 -12.53 10.06 -9.94
CA THR A 208 -11.74 8.82 -9.76
C THR A 208 -11.89 8.26 -8.36
N THR A 209 -11.94 9.11 -7.32
CA THR A 209 -12.22 8.69 -5.93
C THR A 209 -13.58 7.99 -5.83
N ALA A 210 -14.63 8.59 -6.40
CA ALA A 210 -15.96 7.99 -6.43
C ALA A 210 -15.99 6.69 -7.24
N GLY A 211 -15.27 6.65 -8.36
CA GLY A 211 -15.13 5.45 -9.19
C GLY A 211 -14.42 4.30 -8.47
N ILE A 212 -13.32 4.61 -7.75
CA ILE A 212 -12.60 3.61 -6.92
C ILE A 212 -13.52 3.09 -5.82
N ALA A 213 -14.24 3.96 -5.12
CA ALA A 213 -15.16 3.55 -4.05
C ALA A 213 -16.25 2.60 -4.59
N TRP A 214 -16.84 2.92 -5.74
CA TRP A 214 -17.85 2.06 -6.37
C TRP A 214 -17.27 0.71 -6.80
N MET A 215 -16.14 0.69 -7.50
CA MET A 215 -15.50 -0.56 -7.92
C MET A 215 -15.00 -1.39 -6.73
N SER A 216 -14.55 -0.73 -5.65
CA SER A 216 -14.17 -1.40 -4.41
C SER A 216 -15.35 -2.09 -3.73
N GLU A 217 -16.54 -1.50 -3.77
CA GLU A 217 -17.76 -2.13 -3.24
C GLU A 217 -18.09 -3.42 -4.00
N ILE A 218 -18.06 -3.38 -5.35
CA ILE A 218 -18.27 -4.55 -6.19
C ILE A 218 -17.21 -5.62 -5.93
N MET A 219 -15.94 -5.21 -5.84
CA MET A 219 -14.81 -6.11 -5.59
C MET A 219 -14.92 -6.80 -4.22
N VAL A 220 -15.22 -6.03 -3.17
CA VAL A 220 -15.29 -6.53 -1.78
C VAL A 220 -16.38 -7.56 -1.60
N LYS A 221 -17.55 -7.36 -2.21
CA LYS A 221 -18.65 -8.35 -2.21
C LYS A 221 -18.25 -9.69 -2.86
N ALA A 222 -17.32 -9.66 -3.80
CA ALA A 222 -16.85 -10.86 -4.51
C ALA A 222 -15.68 -11.56 -3.81
N ILE A 223 -15.03 -10.98 -2.78
CA ILE A 223 -13.85 -11.56 -2.13
C ILE A 223 -14.15 -12.91 -1.49
N GLU A 224 -15.07 -12.97 -0.52
CA GLU A 224 -15.36 -14.21 0.22
C GLU A 224 -15.83 -15.35 -0.71
N PRO A 225 -16.81 -15.14 -1.63
CA PRO A 225 -17.17 -16.19 -2.56
C PRO A 225 -16.02 -16.67 -3.45
N THR A 226 -15.15 -15.74 -3.91
CA THR A 226 -13.97 -16.09 -4.72
C THR A 226 -12.95 -16.91 -3.92
N VAL A 227 -12.73 -16.54 -2.65
CA VAL A 227 -11.86 -17.30 -1.73
C VAL A 227 -12.35 -18.75 -1.60
N HIS A 228 -13.65 -18.94 -1.40
CA HIS A 228 -14.27 -20.27 -1.31
C HIS A 228 -14.17 -21.04 -2.63
N GLU A 229 -14.46 -20.39 -3.76
CA GLU A 229 -14.38 -21.01 -5.09
C GLU A 229 -12.97 -21.50 -5.43
N LEU A 230 -11.95 -20.73 -5.07
CA LEU A 230 -10.55 -21.06 -5.35
C LEU A 230 -9.87 -21.93 -4.27
N GLY A 231 -10.52 -22.15 -3.13
CA GLY A 231 -9.93 -22.86 -1.98
C GLY A 231 -8.73 -22.14 -1.36
N LEU A 232 -8.66 -20.81 -1.52
CA LEU A 232 -7.59 -19.97 -0.99
C LEU A 232 -7.92 -19.49 0.44
N SER A 233 -6.92 -18.96 1.15
CA SER A 233 -7.16 -18.28 2.42
C SER A 233 -7.45 -16.79 2.23
N ASN A 234 -8.25 -16.20 3.12
CA ASN A 234 -8.47 -14.74 3.18
C ASN A 234 -7.15 -13.98 3.30
N LEU A 235 -6.17 -14.56 4.01
CA LEU A 235 -4.83 -14.00 4.16
C LEU A 235 -4.09 -13.94 2.82
N PHE A 236 -4.14 -15.04 2.04
CA PHE A 236 -3.48 -15.07 0.73
C PHE A 236 -4.08 -14.03 -0.22
N VAL A 237 -5.41 -13.97 -0.31
CA VAL A 237 -6.10 -13.02 -1.20
C VAL A 237 -5.83 -11.58 -0.76
N GLY A 238 -5.87 -11.27 0.54
CA GLY A 238 -5.57 -9.94 1.05
C GLY A 238 -4.12 -9.51 0.78
N VAL A 239 -3.14 -10.37 1.10
CA VAL A 239 -1.69 -10.06 0.95
C VAL A 239 -1.27 -9.95 -0.51
N PHE A 240 -1.68 -10.89 -1.37
CA PHE A 240 -1.11 -11.04 -2.70
C PHE A 240 -2.02 -10.54 -3.83
N MET A 241 -3.33 -10.52 -3.64
CA MET A 241 -4.24 -10.05 -4.68
C MET A 241 -4.70 -8.61 -4.42
N VAL A 242 -5.33 -8.34 -3.28
CA VAL A 242 -5.89 -7.01 -2.96
C VAL A 242 -4.77 -5.96 -2.84
N ALA A 243 -3.68 -6.27 -2.11
CA ALA A 243 -2.57 -5.35 -1.92
C ALA A 243 -1.86 -4.98 -3.24
N VAL A 244 -1.60 -5.95 -4.11
CA VAL A 244 -0.95 -5.70 -5.41
C VAL A 244 -1.83 -4.84 -6.32
N MET A 245 -3.15 -5.05 -6.31
CA MET A 245 -4.08 -4.26 -7.12
C MET A 245 -4.15 -2.80 -6.67
N GLY A 246 -4.20 -2.55 -5.35
CA GLY A 246 -4.21 -1.19 -4.80
C GLY A 246 -2.98 -0.37 -5.19
N ASN A 247 -1.81 -0.99 -5.21
CA ASN A 247 -0.50 -0.33 -5.40
C ASN A 247 0.06 -0.37 -6.82
N ALA A 248 -0.63 -0.94 -7.80
CA ALA A 248 -0.06 -1.25 -9.12
C ALA A 248 0.47 -0.02 -9.88
N ALA A 249 -0.13 1.17 -9.70
CA ALA A 249 0.35 2.40 -10.31
C ALA A 249 1.71 2.84 -9.73
N GLU A 250 1.87 2.74 -8.39
CA GLU A 250 3.14 3.02 -7.70
C GLU A 250 4.22 2.02 -8.10
N HIS A 251 3.86 0.73 -8.22
CA HIS A 251 4.76 -0.33 -8.68
C HIS A 251 5.36 -0.02 -10.04
N ALA A 252 4.52 0.35 -11.01
CA ALA A 252 4.96 0.71 -12.35
C ALA A 252 5.88 1.94 -12.34
N THR A 253 5.58 2.92 -11.49
CA THR A 253 6.37 4.15 -11.36
C THR A 253 7.73 3.87 -10.73
N ALA A 254 7.81 3.09 -9.66
CA ALA A 254 9.06 2.72 -9.00
C ALA A 254 9.99 1.94 -9.94
N ILE A 255 9.47 0.94 -10.65
CA ILE A 255 10.25 0.16 -11.62
C ILE A 255 10.74 1.03 -12.79
N THR A 256 9.89 1.94 -13.27
CA THR A 256 10.26 2.87 -14.35
C THR A 256 11.33 3.85 -13.92
N ALA A 257 11.29 4.33 -12.68
CA ALA A 257 12.30 5.22 -12.09
C ALA A 257 13.67 4.50 -12.01
N ALA A 258 13.72 3.28 -11.50
CA ALA A 258 14.94 2.48 -11.42
C ALA A 258 15.55 2.21 -12.81
N ARG A 259 14.73 1.89 -13.82
CA ARG A 259 15.18 1.72 -15.22
C ARG A 259 15.77 2.98 -15.85
N LYS A 260 15.49 4.15 -15.30
CA LYS A 260 16.03 5.47 -15.72
C LYS A 260 17.17 5.93 -14.80
N ASP A 261 17.77 5.04 -14.03
CA ASP A 261 18.84 5.33 -13.06
C ASP A 261 18.44 6.36 -11.98
N ARG A 262 17.16 6.33 -11.57
CA ARG A 262 16.61 7.17 -10.50
C ARG A 262 16.25 6.31 -9.29
N MET A 263 17.27 5.67 -8.70
CA MET A 263 17.07 4.70 -7.63
C MET A 263 16.57 5.35 -6.34
N ASP A 264 16.97 6.61 -6.05
CA ASP A 264 16.42 7.40 -4.93
C ASP A 264 14.90 7.51 -5.00
N LEU A 265 14.37 7.83 -6.18
CA LEU A 265 12.92 7.94 -6.39
C LEU A 265 12.23 6.57 -6.23
N SER A 266 12.83 5.52 -6.76
CA SER A 266 12.29 4.16 -6.65
C SER A 266 12.20 3.70 -5.19
N LEU A 267 13.26 3.89 -4.41
CA LEU A 267 13.31 3.59 -2.98
C LEU A 267 12.29 4.41 -2.19
N SER A 268 12.21 5.71 -2.49
CA SER A 268 11.28 6.60 -1.82
C SER A 268 9.83 6.20 -2.07
N ILE A 269 9.47 5.76 -3.28
CA ILE A 269 8.14 5.23 -3.57
C ILE A 269 7.91 3.95 -2.77
N ALA A 270 8.78 2.95 -2.86
CA ALA A 270 8.57 1.64 -2.25
C ALA A 270 8.57 1.70 -0.71
N ILE A 271 9.61 2.28 -0.10
CA ILE A 271 9.72 2.35 1.36
C ILE A 271 8.77 3.42 1.91
N GLY A 272 8.67 4.58 1.24
CA GLY A 272 7.80 5.68 1.65
C GLY A 272 6.33 5.29 1.66
N SER A 273 5.83 4.60 0.63
CA SER A 273 4.46 4.06 0.61
C SER A 273 4.24 3.06 1.75
N SER A 274 5.20 2.16 2.02
CA SER A 274 5.11 1.24 3.17
C SER A 274 5.02 1.97 4.51
N VAL A 275 5.78 3.05 4.70
CA VAL A 275 5.72 3.91 5.89
C VAL A 275 4.35 4.58 5.99
N GLN A 276 3.80 5.09 4.89
CA GLN A 276 2.46 5.72 4.85
C GLN A 276 1.36 4.70 5.17
N VAL A 277 1.42 3.51 4.60
CA VAL A 277 0.45 2.43 4.91
C VAL A 277 0.49 2.09 6.40
N ALA A 278 1.67 1.95 6.98
CA ALA A 278 1.81 1.55 8.37
C ALA A 278 1.49 2.67 9.37
N LEU A 279 1.90 3.92 9.10
CA LEU A 279 1.79 5.05 10.05
C LEU A 279 0.57 5.95 9.81
N LEU A 280 -0.06 5.89 8.63
CA LEU A 280 -1.25 6.68 8.31
C LEU A 280 -2.46 5.79 8.02
N VAL A 281 -2.40 4.93 6.99
CA VAL A 281 -3.57 4.14 6.55
C VAL A 281 -4.04 3.23 7.67
N THR A 282 -3.14 2.47 8.29
CA THR A 282 -3.47 1.53 9.37
C THR A 282 -4.13 2.22 10.57
N PRO A 283 -3.56 3.29 11.16
CA PRO A 283 -4.21 4.02 12.25
C PRO A 283 -5.55 4.65 11.85
N VAL A 284 -5.66 5.20 10.63
CA VAL A 284 -6.92 5.75 10.14
C VAL A 284 -8.00 4.67 10.08
N LEU A 285 -7.67 3.46 9.62
CA LEU A 285 -8.62 2.33 9.58
C LEU A 285 -9.07 1.93 10.99
N VAL A 286 -8.13 1.83 11.97
CA VAL A 286 -8.48 1.54 13.35
C VAL A 286 -9.42 2.59 13.94
N LEU A 287 -9.10 3.88 13.76
CA LEU A 287 -9.93 4.96 14.28
C LEU A 287 -11.29 5.04 13.56
N SER A 288 -11.29 4.85 12.24
CA SER A 288 -12.53 4.82 11.45
C SER A 288 -13.44 3.66 11.84
N SER A 289 -12.87 2.51 12.25
CA SER A 289 -13.64 1.34 12.70
C SER A 289 -14.47 1.58 13.95
N LEU A 290 -14.14 2.62 14.73
CA LEU A 290 -14.94 3.02 15.89
C LEU A 290 -16.28 3.65 15.49
N ILE A 291 -16.38 4.16 14.26
CA ILE A 291 -17.55 4.87 13.73
C ILE A 291 -18.22 4.07 12.61
N PHE A 292 -17.41 3.46 11.74
CA PHE A 292 -17.83 2.73 10.55
C PHE A 292 -17.44 1.25 10.68
N GLY A 293 -18.41 0.37 10.50
CA GLY A 293 -18.18 -1.08 10.50
C GLY A 293 -18.92 -1.82 11.62
N PRO A 294 -19.00 -3.16 11.51
CA PRO A 294 -19.77 -3.97 12.44
C PRO A 294 -19.13 -4.12 13.82
N ARG A 295 -17.80 -3.93 13.90
CA ARG A 295 -17.01 -4.00 15.15
C ARG A 295 -15.73 -3.19 15.04
N PRO A 296 -15.13 -2.71 16.14
CA PRO A 296 -13.82 -2.06 16.14
C PRO A 296 -12.74 -3.00 15.60
N MET A 297 -11.81 -2.45 14.82
CA MET A 297 -10.63 -3.16 14.34
C MET A 297 -9.48 -2.99 15.33
N ASP A 298 -8.89 -4.10 15.76
CA ASP A 298 -7.65 -4.09 16.53
C ASP A 298 -6.40 -4.22 15.66
N LEU A 299 -5.23 -3.93 16.25
CA LEU A 299 -3.91 -4.06 15.62
C LEU A 299 -3.24 -5.42 15.88
N ALA A 300 -3.95 -6.40 16.43
CA ALA A 300 -3.40 -7.75 16.57
C ALA A 300 -3.48 -8.47 15.21
N PHE A 301 -2.38 -8.43 14.50
CA PHE A 301 -2.23 -9.16 13.24
C PHE A 301 -1.97 -10.66 13.50
N PRO A 302 -2.41 -11.56 12.62
CA PRO A 302 -2.02 -12.97 12.66
C PRO A 302 -0.49 -13.12 12.74
N VAL A 303 0.00 -14.06 13.56
CA VAL A 303 1.43 -14.25 13.83
C VAL A 303 2.26 -14.39 12.55
N GLY A 304 1.73 -15.12 11.56
CA GLY A 304 2.40 -15.26 10.25
C GLY A 304 2.67 -13.93 9.55
N LEU A 305 1.69 -13.01 9.57
CA LEU A 305 1.85 -11.67 9.00
C LEU A 305 2.86 -10.84 9.78
N VAL A 306 2.82 -10.91 11.11
CA VAL A 306 3.76 -10.21 11.99
C VAL A 306 5.21 -10.61 11.70
N VAL A 307 5.49 -11.91 11.66
CA VAL A 307 6.81 -12.44 11.35
C VAL A 307 7.26 -12.01 9.95
N THR A 308 6.37 -12.09 8.99
CA THR A 308 6.66 -11.72 7.61
C THR A 308 6.99 -10.23 7.47
N ILE A 309 6.22 -9.34 8.12
CA ILE A 309 6.51 -7.90 8.15
C ILE A 309 7.91 -7.65 8.76
N LEU A 310 8.19 -8.25 9.92
CA LEU A 310 9.48 -8.07 10.59
C LEU A 310 10.65 -8.50 9.73
N LEU A 311 10.60 -9.69 9.12
CA LEU A 311 11.66 -10.19 8.25
C LEU A 311 11.84 -9.30 7.01
N SER A 312 10.74 -8.83 6.43
CA SER A 312 10.77 -7.92 5.27
C SER A 312 11.40 -6.57 5.62
N VAL A 313 11.07 -6.02 6.78
CA VAL A 313 11.64 -4.74 7.26
C VAL A 313 13.12 -4.90 7.59
N LEU A 314 13.54 -6.01 8.19
CA LEU A 314 14.95 -6.28 8.50
C LEU A 314 15.82 -6.33 7.25
N ILE A 315 15.40 -7.09 6.21
CA ILE A 315 16.18 -7.19 4.97
C ILE A 315 16.23 -5.85 4.23
N THR A 316 15.12 -5.11 4.24
CA THR A 316 15.05 -3.78 3.62
C THR A 316 15.94 -2.78 4.34
N GLY A 317 16.01 -2.83 5.67
CA GLY A 317 16.89 -1.99 6.48
C GLY A 317 18.37 -2.22 6.17
N GLN A 318 18.78 -3.48 5.91
CA GLN A 318 20.15 -3.81 5.48
C GLN A 318 20.46 -3.19 4.11
N ILE A 319 19.56 -3.36 3.13
CA ILE A 319 19.73 -2.81 1.77
C ILE A 319 19.77 -1.28 1.79
N ALA A 320 18.89 -0.62 2.54
CA ALA A 320 18.84 0.84 2.67
C ALA A 320 20.15 1.42 3.26
N GLY A 321 20.87 0.63 4.04
CA GLY A 321 22.15 1.02 4.62
C GLY A 321 23.32 1.11 3.64
N ASP A 322 23.28 0.37 2.52
CA ASP A 322 24.42 0.22 1.61
C ASP A 322 24.65 1.41 0.67
N GLY A 323 23.60 2.18 0.36
CA GLY A 323 23.66 3.28 -0.61
C GLY A 323 23.85 2.82 -2.07
N ARG A 324 23.78 1.51 -2.34
CA ARG A 324 24.02 0.89 -3.64
C ARG A 324 23.01 -0.19 -3.94
N SER A 325 22.61 -0.27 -5.20
CA SER A 325 21.68 -1.25 -5.74
C SER A 325 22.28 -1.96 -6.94
N ASP A 326 22.01 -3.24 -7.04
CA ASP A 326 22.37 -4.09 -8.17
C ASP A 326 21.26 -5.12 -8.45
N TRP A 327 21.38 -5.84 -9.57
CA TRP A 327 20.37 -6.83 -9.98
C TRP A 327 20.23 -8.00 -8.99
N LEU A 328 21.33 -8.39 -8.30
CA LEU A 328 21.32 -9.54 -7.38
C LEU A 328 20.51 -9.23 -6.12
N LYS A 329 20.66 -8.02 -5.55
CA LYS A 329 19.82 -7.56 -4.43
C LYS A 329 18.32 -7.57 -4.82
N GLY A 330 18.02 -7.13 -6.06
CA GLY A 330 16.66 -7.20 -6.59
C GLY A 330 16.14 -8.63 -6.68
N ALA A 331 16.95 -9.55 -7.22
CA ALA A 331 16.58 -10.97 -7.31
C ALA A 331 16.38 -11.60 -5.91
N GLN A 332 17.24 -11.27 -4.93
CA GLN A 332 17.12 -11.77 -3.56
C GLN A 332 15.81 -11.35 -2.90
N LEU A 333 15.40 -10.08 -3.04
CA LEU A 333 14.10 -9.60 -2.53
C LEU A 333 12.92 -10.33 -3.18
N LEU A 334 12.97 -10.53 -4.50
CA LEU A 334 11.93 -11.27 -5.22
C LEU A 334 11.86 -12.74 -4.81
N VAL A 335 13.00 -13.39 -4.55
CA VAL A 335 13.03 -14.77 -4.02
C VAL A 335 12.38 -14.82 -2.65
N VAL A 336 12.69 -13.88 -1.73
CA VAL A 336 12.03 -13.82 -0.43
C VAL A 336 10.52 -13.63 -0.59
N TYR A 337 10.09 -12.72 -1.47
CA TYR A 337 8.66 -12.53 -1.75
C TYR A 337 7.98 -13.79 -2.25
N LEU A 338 8.61 -14.53 -3.18
CA LEU A 338 8.08 -15.79 -3.71
C LEU A 338 7.99 -16.88 -2.65
N VAL A 339 9.02 -17.01 -1.77
CA VAL A 339 8.99 -17.96 -0.65
C VAL A 339 7.82 -17.67 0.28
N LEU A 340 7.60 -16.38 0.60
CA LEU A 340 6.46 -15.97 1.42
C LEU A 340 5.13 -16.24 0.71
N ALA A 341 5.05 -15.95 -0.59
CA ALA A 341 3.84 -16.23 -1.38
C ALA A 341 3.50 -17.74 -1.36
N LEU A 342 4.48 -18.61 -1.54
CA LEU A 342 4.30 -20.05 -1.44
C LEU A 342 3.87 -20.47 -0.03
N ALA A 343 4.49 -19.91 1.01
CA ALA A 343 4.11 -20.21 2.38
C ALA A 343 2.64 -19.87 2.68
N PHE A 344 2.16 -18.70 2.24
CA PHE A 344 0.76 -18.30 2.41
C PHE A 344 -0.21 -19.06 1.48
N PHE A 345 0.24 -19.45 0.29
CA PHE A 345 -0.57 -20.25 -0.65
C PHE A 345 -0.92 -21.62 -0.08
N PHE A 346 0.05 -22.28 0.58
CA PHE A 346 -0.15 -23.60 1.20
C PHE A 346 -0.75 -23.54 2.61
N LEU A 347 -0.97 -22.33 3.17
CA LEU A 347 -1.74 -22.21 4.40
C LEU A 347 -3.20 -22.62 4.12
N PRO A 348 -3.72 -23.63 4.86
CA PRO A 348 -5.11 -24.01 4.68
C PRO A 348 -6.02 -22.82 4.93
N GLY A 349 -6.98 -22.60 4.05
CA GLY A 349 -8.07 -21.66 4.29
C GLY A 349 -8.71 -22.02 5.64
N SER A 350 -9.04 -21.02 6.46
CA SER A 350 -9.84 -21.26 7.67
C SER A 350 -11.12 -21.99 7.22
N SER A 351 -11.24 -23.27 7.57
CA SER A 351 -12.52 -23.96 7.49
C SER A 351 -13.55 -23.17 8.30
N PRO A 352 -14.79 -23.04 7.77
CA PRO A 352 -15.86 -22.31 8.41
C PRO A 352 -16.19 -22.80 9.80
#